data_6b72b109c6611c1ee895417bac8fe5db
#
_entry.id   6b72b109c6611c1ee895417bac8fe5db
#
_cell.length_a   1.000
_cell.length_b   1.000
_cell.length_c   1.000
_cell.angle_alpha   90.00
_cell.angle_beta   90.00
_cell.angle_gamma   90.00
#
_symmetry.space_group_name_H-M   'P 1'
#
loop_
_entity.id
_entity.type
_entity.pdbx_description
1 polymer ?
#
loop_
_entity_poly.entity_id
_entity_poly.type
_entity_poly.pdbx_seq_one_letter_code
_entity_poly.pdbx_strand_id
1 'polypeptide(L)'
;MTMRMTKIRVLVAGVAAIAGCAASTPAIDYDAATQQMMQRSFRDQGIAKIDRLQQDEADAACSKALGAPLPEATRTAIEAANAKTIQLPRDGQFIGDWKAGEALAQNGRGMTWTDASTAPSANGGNCYNCHQISKAEISYGTIGPSLYQYGKLRGVTDPASPAARPIVEYTWGKLWNAKATNACSGMPRFGQHGLLDETQLKNLMALLLDPKSPVNQ
;
A
#
# COMPACT_ATOMS: atom_id res chain seq x y z
N MET A 1 -102.80 -6.95 15.57
CA MET A 1 -101.66 -6.06 15.21
C MET A 1 -100.38 -6.86 15.62
N THR A 2 -99.86 -7.58 14.67
CA THR A 2 -98.84 -8.61 14.94
C THR A 2 -97.48 -8.11 14.43
N MET A 3 -96.61 -7.81 15.34
CA MET A 3 -95.24 -7.30 15.05
C MET A 3 -94.29 -8.47 14.73
N ARG A 4 -93.78 -8.50 13.50
CA ARG A 4 -92.75 -9.50 13.04
C ARG A 4 -91.39 -9.02 13.48
N MET A 5 -90.72 -9.78 14.35
CA MET A 5 -89.31 -9.58 14.68
C MET A 5 -88.36 -10.20 13.59
N THR A 6 -87.64 -9.34 12.95
CA THR A 6 -86.61 -9.73 11.93
C THR A 6 -85.30 -10.09 12.67
N LYS A 7 -84.84 -11.33 12.50
CA LYS A 7 -83.58 -11.81 13.07
C LYS A 7 -82.41 -11.34 12.19
N ILE A 8 -81.56 -10.46 12.72
CA ILE A 8 -80.29 -10.05 12.11
C ILE A 8 -79.24 -11.18 12.36
N ARG A 9 -78.78 -11.76 11.28
CA ARG A 9 -77.64 -12.70 11.37
C ARG A 9 -76.31 -11.89 11.16
N VAL A 10 -75.54 -11.80 12.25
CA VAL A 10 -74.19 -11.25 12.20
C VAL A 10 -73.26 -12.31 11.64
N LEU A 11 -72.68 -12.00 10.46
CA LEU A 11 -71.61 -12.81 9.85
C LEU A 11 -70.30 -12.36 10.48
N VAL A 12 -69.64 -13.22 11.28
CA VAL A 12 -68.29 -12.99 11.78
C VAL A 12 -67.31 -13.47 10.70
N ALA A 13 -66.70 -12.52 10.01
CA ALA A 13 -65.61 -12.80 9.05
C ALA A 13 -64.33 -13.03 9.84
N GLY A 14 -63.81 -14.28 9.82
CA GLY A 14 -62.53 -14.64 10.41
C GLY A 14 -61.40 -14.08 9.56
N VAL A 15 -60.61 -13.18 10.13
CA VAL A 15 -59.34 -12.72 9.54
C VAL A 15 -58.26 -13.80 9.80
N ALA A 16 -57.90 -14.54 8.76
CA ALA A 16 -56.79 -15.45 8.81
C ALA A 16 -55.50 -14.63 8.80
N ALA A 17 -54.77 -14.54 9.92
CA ALA A 17 -53.44 -13.95 10.00
C ALA A 17 -52.44 -14.88 9.27
N ILE A 18 -51.99 -14.46 8.11
CA ILE A 18 -50.89 -15.10 7.40
C ILE A 18 -49.59 -14.68 8.10
N ALA A 19 -49.09 -15.53 9.02
CA ALA A 19 -47.78 -15.41 9.60
C ALA A 19 -46.77 -15.76 8.50
N GLY A 20 -46.31 -14.74 7.74
CA GLY A 20 -45.21 -14.87 6.81
C GLY A 20 -43.94 -15.13 7.58
N CYS A 21 -43.37 -16.35 7.48
CA CYS A 21 -42.01 -16.62 7.90
C CYS A 21 -41.08 -15.78 7.01
N ALA A 22 -40.66 -14.61 7.50
CA ALA A 22 -39.52 -13.92 6.94
C ALA A 22 -38.29 -14.76 7.20
N ALA A 23 -37.92 -15.64 6.26
CA ALA A 23 -36.64 -16.31 6.29
C ALA A 23 -35.55 -15.23 6.20
N SER A 24 -34.92 -14.90 7.32
CA SER A 24 -33.72 -14.06 7.30
C SER A 24 -32.67 -14.77 6.46
N THR A 25 -32.32 -14.23 5.29
CA THR A 25 -31.15 -14.68 4.54
C THR A 25 -29.94 -14.54 5.47
N PRO A 26 -29.16 -15.63 5.67
CA PRO A 26 -27.99 -15.55 6.51
C PRO A 26 -27.06 -14.47 5.95
N ALA A 27 -26.54 -13.62 6.83
CA ALA A 27 -25.56 -12.61 6.45
C ALA A 27 -24.36 -13.30 5.82
N ILE A 28 -23.94 -12.84 4.65
CA ILE A 28 -22.76 -13.38 3.97
C ILE A 28 -21.54 -12.96 4.78
N ASP A 29 -20.75 -13.93 5.21
CA ASP A 29 -19.41 -13.70 5.76
C ASP A 29 -18.46 -13.46 4.57
N TYR A 30 -18.24 -12.17 4.25
CA TYR A 30 -17.37 -11.79 3.14
C TYR A 30 -15.90 -12.14 3.38
N ASP A 31 -15.44 -12.17 4.63
CA ASP A 31 -14.07 -12.55 4.96
C ASP A 31 -13.85 -14.05 4.65
N ALA A 32 -14.75 -14.91 5.12
CA ALA A 32 -14.69 -16.34 4.80
C ALA A 32 -14.84 -16.60 3.29
N ALA A 33 -15.76 -15.88 2.62
CA ALA A 33 -15.95 -16.01 1.18
C ALA A 33 -14.70 -15.57 0.39
N THR A 34 -14.05 -14.49 0.81
CA THR A 34 -12.80 -14.00 0.22
C THR A 34 -11.67 -15.01 0.40
N GLN A 35 -11.49 -15.56 1.59
CA GLN A 35 -10.47 -16.58 1.85
C GLN A 35 -10.69 -17.83 0.97
N GLN A 36 -11.92 -18.29 0.85
CA GLN A 36 -12.24 -19.42 -0.02
C GLN A 36 -11.98 -19.13 -1.49
N MET A 37 -12.31 -17.93 -1.96
CA MET A 37 -12.05 -17.49 -3.34
C MET A 37 -10.54 -17.45 -3.60
N MET A 38 -9.75 -16.89 -2.68
CA MET A 38 -8.29 -16.84 -2.81
C MET A 38 -7.69 -18.24 -2.90
N GLN A 39 -8.08 -19.16 -2.00
CA GLN A 39 -7.60 -20.55 -2.01
C GLN A 39 -7.97 -21.32 -3.28
N ARG A 40 -9.11 -21.04 -3.89
CA ARG A 40 -9.55 -21.71 -5.12
C ARG A 40 -8.95 -21.14 -6.39
N SER A 41 -8.69 -19.82 -6.41
CA SER A 41 -8.34 -19.08 -7.63
C SER A 41 -6.85 -18.83 -7.78
N PHE A 42 -6.10 -18.71 -6.68
CA PHE A 42 -4.68 -18.41 -6.71
C PHE A 42 -3.85 -19.65 -6.39
N ARG A 43 -2.70 -19.73 -7.03
CA ARG A 43 -1.71 -20.79 -6.84
C ARG A 43 -0.32 -20.29 -7.15
N ASP A 44 0.69 -20.99 -6.70
CA ASP A 44 2.07 -20.71 -7.04
C ASP A 44 2.28 -20.72 -8.55
N GLN A 45 2.93 -19.68 -9.08
CA GLN A 45 3.37 -19.60 -10.47
C GLN A 45 4.79 -19.01 -10.51
N GLY A 46 5.75 -19.80 -10.99
CA GLY A 46 7.15 -19.37 -11.01
C GLY A 46 7.62 -18.89 -9.64
N ILE A 47 8.18 -17.68 -9.61
CA ILE A 47 8.63 -17.01 -8.38
C ILE A 47 7.48 -16.33 -7.61
N ALA A 48 6.31 -16.19 -8.21
CA ALA A 48 5.14 -15.64 -7.51
C ALA A 48 4.46 -16.72 -6.67
N LYS A 49 4.65 -16.67 -5.36
CA LYS A 49 4.10 -17.60 -4.39
C LYS A 49 2.82 -17.08 -3.78
N ILE A 50 1.93 -17.99 -3.41
CA ILE A 50 0.62 -17.64 -2.83
C ILE A 50 0.75 -16.93 -1.46
N ASP A 51 1.86 -17.11 -0.76
CA ASP A 51 2.15 -16.44 0.51
C ASP A 51 2.18 -14.91 0.39
N ARG A 52 2.42 -14.37 -0.81
CA ARG A 52 2.32 -12.92 -1.08
C ARG A 52 0.92 -12.34 -0.88
N LEU A 53 -0.09 -13.18 -0.83
CA LEU A 53 -1.47 -12.77 -0.56
C LEU A 53 -1.75 -12.62 0.95
N GLN A 54 -0.83 -13.07 1.80
CA GLN A 54 -0.97 -12.93 3.24
C GLN A 54 -0.59 -11.51 3.65
N GLN A 55 -1.51 -10.87 4.35
CA GLN A 55 -1.26 -9.56 4.93
C GLN A 55 -0.43 -9.71 6.21
N ASP A 56 0.56 -8.85 6.38
CA ASP A 56 1.19 -8.69 7.68
C ASP A 56 0.26 -7.91 8.65
N GLU A 57 0.70 -7.78 9.89
CA GLU A 57 -0.08 -7.11 10.95
C GLU A 57 -0.45 -5.66 10.57
N ALA A 58 0.48 -4.91 9.95
CA ALA A 58 0.25 -3.54 9.54
C ALA A 58 -0.76 -3.46 8.38
N ASP A 59 -0.61 -4.34 7.37
CA ASP A 59 -1.52 -4.38 6.24
C ASP A 59 -2.93 -4.82 6.67
N ALA A 60 -3.02 -5.79 7.57
CA ALA A 60 -4.30 -6.25 8.13
C ALA A 60 -5.00 -5.13 8.93
N ALA A 61 -4.26 -4.40 9.78
CA ALA A 61 -4.82 -3.28 10.54
C ALA A 61 -5.35 -2.17 9.62
N CYS A 62 -4.57 -1.82 8.58
CA CYS A 62 -4.96 -0.79 7.61
C CYS A 62 -6.17 -1.22 6.76
N SER A 63 -6.21 -2.47 6.31
CA SER A 63 -7.35 -3.01 5.55
C SER A 63 -8.62 -3.02 6.38
N LYS A 64 -8.52 -3.42 7.65
CA LYS A 64 -9.67 -3.43 8.59
C LYS A 64 -10.22 -2.04 8.86
N ALA A 65 -9.37 -1.01 8.79
CA ALA A 65 -9.79 0.38 8.99
C ALA A 65 -10.62 0.94 7.82
N LEU A 66 -10.65 0.29 6.65
CA LEU A 66 -11.46 0.66 5.47
C LEU A 66 -11.27 2.13 5.05
N GLY A 67 -10.05 2.64 5.15
CA GLY A 67 -9.72 4.03 4.81
C GLY A 67 -9.91 5.03 5.96
N ALA A 68 -10.47 4.62 7.10
CA ALA A 68 -10.49 5.46 8.29
C ALA A 68 -9.09 5.56 8.92
N PRO A 69 -8.77 6.66 9.62
CA PRO A 69 -7.52 6.75 10.36
C PRO A 69 -7.42 5.65 11.43
N LEU A 70 -6.24 5.04 11.55
CA LEU A 70 -5.97 4.12 12.65
C LEU A 70 -6.01 4.87 14.01
N PRO A 71 -6.42 4.19 15.09
CA PRO A 71 -6.19 4.69 16.45
C PRO A 71 -4.72 5.05 16.64
N GLU A 72 -4.44 6.16 17.31
CA GLU A 72 -3.07 6.69 17.42
C GLU A 72 -2.08 5.69 18.03
N ALA A 73 -2.48 4.97 19.06
CA ALA A 73 -1.65 3.94 19.67
C ALA A 73 -1.26 2.83 18.68
N THR A 74 -2.22 2.38 17.84
CA THR A 74 -1.99 1.36 16.81
C THR A 74 -1.05 1.89 15.74
N ARG A 75 -1.32 3.12 15.24
CA ARG A 75 -0.47 3.78 14.23
C ARG A 75 0.97 3.90 14.73
N THR A 76 1.16 4.44 15.92
CA THR A 76 2.48 4.64 16.52
C THR A 76 3.22 3.32 16.75
N ALA A 77 2.52 2.28 17.21
CA ALA A 77 3.12 0.96 17.39
C ALA A 77 3.61 0.35 16.05
N ILE A 78 2.80 0.46 14.99
CA ILE A 78 3.17 0.00 13.64
C ILE A 78 4.39 0.78 13.13
N GLU A 79 4.37 2.11 13.21
CA GLU A 79 5.48 2.95 12.74
C GLU A 79 6.77 2.64 13.52
N ALA A 80 6.70 2.51 14.84
CA ALA A 80 7.85 2.18 15.68
C ALA A 80 8.41 0.78 15.40
N ALA A 81 7.54 -0.23 15.17
CA ALA A 81 7.97 -1.58 14.79
C ALA A 81 8.69 -1.57 13.44
N ASN A 82 8.14 -0.85 12.45
CA ASN A 82 8.72 -0.74 11.13
C ASN A 82 10.01 0.10 11.11
N ALA A 83 10.13 1.13 11.93
CA ALA A 83 11.36 1.92 12.07
C ALA A 83 12.56 1.07 12.53
N LYS A 84 12.34 0.08 13.40
CA LYS A 84 13.38 -0.85 13.85
C LYS A 84 13.93 -1.75 12.74
N THR A 85 13.25 -1.87 11.62
CA THR A 85 13.70 -2.68 10.47
C THR A 85 14.65 -1.93 9.55
N ILE A 86 14.77 -0.60 9.70
CA ILE A 86 15.62 0.22 8.84
C ILE A 86 17.09 -0.11 9.13
N GLN A 87 17.81 -0.51 8.08
CA GLN A 87 19.25 -0.70 8.11
C GLN A 87 19.90 0.45 7.35
N LEU A 88 20.87 1.09 7.96
CA LEU A 88 21.66 2.14 7.32
C LEU A 88 22.70 1.53 6.38
N PRO A 89 23.21 2.30 5.38
CA PRO A 89 24.26 1.81 4.51
C PRO A 89 25.49 1.37 5.31
N ARG A 90 26.06 0.23 4.95
CA ARG A 90 27.19 -0.39 5.68
C ARG A 90 28.44 0.47 5.71
N ASP A 91 28.65 1.26 4.67
CA ASP A 91 29.80 2.18 4.53
C ASP A 91 29.47 3.61 4.97
N GLY A 92 28.24 3.86 5.47
CA GLY A 92 27.77 5.18 5.87
C GLY A 92 27.48 6.14 4.70
N GLN A 93 27.64 5.68 3.45
CA GLN A 93 27.41 6.49 2.24
C GLN A 93 25.98 6.26 1.73
N PHE A 94 25.20 7.33 1.60
CA PHE A 94 23.80 7.25 1.18
C PHE A 94 23.58 7.53 -0.31
N ILE A 95 24.56 8.12 -0.97
CA ILE A 95 24.42 8.66 -2.33
C ILE A 95 25.20 7.81 -3.30
N GLY A 96 24.54 7.37 -4.36
CA GLY A 96 25.12 6.60 -5.47
C GLY A 96 25.17 7.41 -6.76
N ASP A 97 24.78 6.77 -7.87
CA ASP A 97 24.70 7.38 -9.20
C ASP A 97 23.25 7.70 -9.57
N TRP A 98 22.94 8.98 -9.78
CA TRP A 98 21.59 9.41 -10.13
C TRP A 98 21.13 8.90 -11.51
N LYS A 99 22.04 8.66 -12.47
CA LYS A 99 21.70 8.11 -13.80
C LYS A 99 21.21 6.67 -13.68
N ALA A 100 21.91 5.87 -12.88
CA ALA A 100 21.48 4.52 -12.55
C ALA A 100 20.16 4.54 -11.75
N GLY A 101 19.99 5.53 -10.87
CA GLY A 101 18.77 5.75 -10.12
C GLY A 101 17.57 6.09 -11.01
N GLU A 102 17.75 6.93 -12.04
CA GLU A 102 16.72 7.25 -13.01
C GLU A 102 16.29 6.02 -13.82
N ALA A 103 17.27 5.29 -14.37
CA ALA A 103 17.00 4.05 -15.09
C ALA A 103 16.25 3.02 -14.21
N LEU A 104 16.61 2.93 -12.93
CA LEU A 104 15.96 2.06 -11.97
C LEU A 104 14.53 2.51 -11.65
N ALA A 105 14.31 3.81 -11.46
CA ALA A 105 12.99 4.38 -11.16
C ALA A 105 11.99 4.18 -12.29
N GLN A 106 12.46 4.20 -13.55
CA GLN A 106 11.65 3.97 -14.75
C GLN A 106 11.43 2.49 -15.06
N ASN A 107 12.21 1.59 -14.47
CA ASN A 107 12.14 0.16 -14.73
C ASN A 107 11.01 -0.48 -13.91
N GLY A 108 9.99 -1.01 -14.58
CA GLY A 108 8.87 -1.73 -13.97
C GLY A 108 9.04 -3.25 -13.89
N ARG A 109 10.22 -3.79 -14.17
CA ARG A 109 10.46 -5.25 -14.15
C ARG A 109 10.59 -5.79 -12.74
N GLY A 110 10.36 -7.08 -12.64
CA GLY A 110 10.68 -7.88 -11.47
C GLY A 110 9.48 -8.31 -10.65
N MET A 111 9.68 -9.39 -9.93
CA MET A 111 8.72 -9.97 -8.99
C MET A 111 7.40 -10.47 -9.62
N THR A 112 7.34 -10.64 -10.93
CA THR A 112 6.18 -11.23 -11.61
C THR A 112 6.32 -12.75 -11.76
N TRP A 113 5.22 -13.44 -12.04
CA TRP A 113 5.21 -14.89 -12.22
C TRP A 113 6.00 -15.38 -13.46
N THR A 114 6.30 -14.48 -14.40
CA THR A 114 7.12 -14.76 -15.60
C THR A 114 8.61 -14.53 -15.37
N ASP A 115 9.01 -13.90 -14.29
CA ASP A 115 10.42 -13.64 -14.00
C ASP A 115 11.12 -14.91 -13.52
N ALA A 116 12.38 -15.06 -13.92
CA ALA A 116 13.19 -16.22 -13.57
C ALA A 116 13.91 -16.09 -12.21
N SER A 117 13.95 -14.89 -11.63
CA SER A 117 14.75 -14.58 -10.43
C SER A 117 14.05 -13.59 -9.50
N THR A 118 14.26 -13.79 -8.21
CA THR A 118 13.90 -12.82 -7.15
C THR A 118 15.05 -11.90 -6.76
N ALA A 119 16.23 -12.05 -7.41
CA ALA A 119 17.40 -11.25 -7.06
C ALA A 119 17.12 -9.75 -7.26
N PRO A 120 17.53 -8.87 -6.32
CA PRO A 120 17.31 -7.43 -6.43
C PRO A 120 17.79 -6.84 -7.75
N SER A 121 18.89 -7.32 -8.30
CA SER A 121 19.44 -6.87 -9.59
C SER A 121 18.51 -7.11 -10.80
N ALA A 122 17.52 -8.00 -10.68
CA ALA A 122 16.50 -8.24 -11.71
C ALA A 122 15.30 -7.27 -11.60
N ASN A 123 15.19 -6.55 -10.50
CA ASN A 123 14.04 -5.72 -10.17
C ASN A 123 14.26 -4.25 -10.53
N GLY A 124 13.19 -3.57 -10.87
CA GLY A 124 13.12 -2.12 -10.99
C GLY A 124 12.37 -1.49 -9.82
N GLY A 125 12.46 -0.16 -9.70
CA GLY A 125 11.76 0.60 -8.66
C GLY A 125 10.33 0.92 -9.02
N ASN A 126 10.02 1.02 -10.32
CA ASN A 126 8.70 1.35 -10.87
C ASN A 126 8.06 2.61 -10.24
N CYS A 127 8.90 3.60 -9.92
CA CYS A 127 8.50 4.76 -9.11
C CYS A 127 7.48 5.65 -9.83
N TYR A 128 7.57 5.75 -11.16
CA TYR A 128 6.66 6.56 -11.98
C TYR A 128 5.21 6.05 -11.98
N ASN A 129 4.97 4.79 -11.67
CA ASN A 129 3.60 4.31 -11.52
C ASN A 129 2.85 4.95 -10.35
N CYS A 130 3.56 5.51 -9.39
CA CYS A 130 2.97 6.13 -8.21
C CYS A 130 3.30 7.63 -8.08
N HIS A 131 4.44 8.09 -8.62
CA HIS A 131 4.97 9.42 -8.40
C HIS A 131 5.29 10.15 -9.71
N GLN A 132 4.96 11.42 -9.79
CA GLN A 132 5.66 12.31 -10.67
C GLN A 132 7.09 12.51 -10.15
N ILE A 133 8.11 12.31 -10.98
CA ILE A 133 9.51 12.50 -10.60
C ILE A 133 10.15 13.65 -11.39
N SER A 134 9.95 13.67 -12.71
CA SER A 134 10.49 14.69 -13.60
C SER A 134 9.39 15.30 -14.46
N LYS A 135 9.56 16.55 -14.88
CA LYS A 135 8.64 17.20 -15.84
C LYS A 135 8.71 16.61 -17.25
N ALA A 136 9.79 15.94 -17.59
CA ALA A 136 9.95 15.29 -18.88
C ALA A 136 9.09 14.02 -18.99
N GLU A 137 8.65 13.44 -17.86
CA GLU A 137 7.77 12.28 -17.84
C GLU A 137 6.35 12.71 -18.22
N ILE A 138 5.84 12.14 -19.31
CA ILE A 138 4.50 12.48 -19.84
C ILE A 138 3.37 11.66 -19.20
N SER A 139 3.70 10.59 -18.47
CA SER A 139 2.75 9.72 -17.80
C SER A 139 3.30 9.23 -16.48
N TYR A 140 2.56 9.49 -15.41
CA TYR A 140 2.91 9.07 -14.05
C TYR A 140 1.66 8.86 -13.20
N GLY A 141 1.78 8.04 -12.16
CA GLY A 141 0.71 7.86 -11.18
C GLY A 141 0.66 9.01 -10.16
N THR A 142 -0.49 9.14 -9.53
CA THR A 142 -0.77 10.16 -8.52
C THR A 142 -1.08 9.54 -7.14
N ILE A 143 -0.79 8.26 -6.96
CA ILE A 143 -0.97 7.54 -5.69
C ILE A 143 -0.03 8.09 -4.63
N GLY A 144 1.22 8.38 -5.01
CA GLY A 144 2.21 9.04 -4.19
C GLY A 144 2.29 10.55 -4.48
N PRO A 145 2.88 11.33 -3.56
CA PRO A 145 3.13 12.76 -3.81
C PRO A 145 4.15 12.96 -4.93
N SER A 146 4.09 14.12 -5.60
CA SER A 146 5.13 14.51 -6.56
C SER A 146 6.49 14.57 -5.87
N LEU A 147 7.49 13.95 -6.51
CA LEU A 147 8.89 13.99 -6.10
C LEU A 147 9.70 15.01 -6.94
N TYR A 148 9.04 15.73 -7.84
CA TYR A 148 9.70 16.79 -8.62
C TYR A 148 10.33 17.82 -7.70
N GLN A 149 11.59 18.17 -7.98
CA GLN A 149 12.45 19.04 -7.14
C GLN A 149 12.55 18.58 -5.67
N TYR A 150 12.52 17.28 -5.42
CA TYR A 150 12.48 16.71 -4.08
C TYR A 150 13.59 17.23 -3.16
N GLY A 151 14.84 17.14 -3.59
CA GLY A 151 16.00 17.65 -2.85
C GLY A 151 16.03 19.17 -2.80
N LYS A 152 15.78 19.84 -3.93
CA LYS A 152 15.78 21.29 -4.05
C LYS A 152 14.77 21.96 -3.11
N LEU A 153 13.52 21.47 -3.09
CA LEU A 153 12.46 21.99 -2.21
C LEU A 153 12.74 21.77 -0.72
N ARG A 154 13.63 20.82 -0.39
CA ARG A 154 14.08 20.55 0.97
C ARG A 154 15.40 21.21 1.34
N GLY A 155 15.92 22.08 0.45
CA GLY A 155 17.15 22.83 0.68
C GLY A 155 18.42 21.97 0.64
N VAL A 156 18.38 20.79 0.01
CA VAL A 156 19.56 19.94 -0.14
C VAL A 156 20.42 20.47 -1.29
N THR A 157 21.47 21.19 -0.95
CA THR A 157 22.48 21.68 -1.89
C THR A 157 23.71 20.78 -1.97
N ASP A 158 23.99 20.06 -0.89
CA ASP A 158 25.00 19.01 -0.79
C ASP A 158 24.46 17.90 0.12
N PRO A 159 24.09 16.72 -0.44
CA PRO A 159 23.55 15.63 0.34
C PRO A 159 24.58 14.97 1.30
N ALA A 160 25.88 15.26 1.14
CA ALA A 160 26.92 14.81 2.06
C ALA A 160 27.07 15.72 3.29
N SER A 161 26.49 16.93 3.26
CA SER A 161 26.62 17.89 4.35
C SER A 161 25.88 17.44 5.61
N PRO A 162 26.38 17.82 6.81
CA PRO A 162 25.67 17.58 8.06
C PRO A 162 24.26 18.20 8.09
N ALA A 163 24.05 19.32 7.43
CA ALA A 163 22.75 19.99 7.35
C ALA A 163 21.71 19.20 6.58
N ALA A 164 22.11 18.41 5.59
CA ALA A 164 21.22 17.57 4.80
C ALA A 164 20.89 16.24 5.51
N ARG A 165 21.66 15.86 6.54
CA ARG A 165 21.56 14.54 7.18
C ARG A 165 20.14 14.13 7.59
N PRO A 166 19.32 14.97 8.20
CA PRO A 166 17.94 14.58 8.56
C PRO A 166 17.08 14.22 7.33
N ILE A 167 17.24 14.95 6.23
CA ILE A 167 16.52 14.67 4.98
C ILE A 167 17.03 13.39 4.32
N VAL A 168 18.33 13.19 4.34
CA VAL A 168 18.97 11.97 3.79
C VAL A 168 18.48 10.73 4.53
N GLU A 169 18.53 10.74 5.86
CA GLU A 169 18.07 9.59 6.67
C GLU A 169 16.56 9.36 6.54
N TYR A 170 15.76 10.41 6.51
CA TYR A 170 14.32 10.30 6.26
C TYR A 170 14.04 9.66 4.90
N THR A 171 14.72 10.12 3.84
CA THR A 171 14.53 9.61 2.48
C THR A 171 14.95 8.16 2.37
N TRP A 172 16.09 7.79 2.97
CA TRP A 172 16.54 6.41 3.06
C TRP A 172 15.51 5.53 3.77
N GLY A 173 15.04 5.97 4.93
CA GLY A 173 14.02 5.25 5.70
C GLY A 173 12.74 5.03 4.90
N LYS A 174 12.31 6.02 4.11
CA LYS A 174 11.15 5.89 3.21
C LYS A 174 11.35 4.84 2.12
N LEU A 175 12.53 4.79 1.52
CA LEU A 175 12.86 3.77 0.51
C LEU A 175 13.04 2.40 1.15
N TRP A 176 13.63 2.35 2.33
CA TRP A 176 13.82 1.09 3.05
C TRP A 176 12.49 0.49 3.50
N ASN A 177 11.72 1.25 4.26
CA ASN A 177 10.42 0.82 4.79
C ASN A 177 9.50 2.03 5.03
N ALA A 178 8.65 2.33 4.08
CA ALA A 178 7.75 3.48 4.13
C ALA A 178 6.78 3.46 5.32
N LYS A 179 6.46 2.28 5.87
CA LYS A 179 5.59 2.13 7.04
C LYS A 179 6.23 2.63 8.33
N ALA A 180 7.53 2.86 8.35
CA ALA A 180 8.22 3.49 9.48
C ALA A 180 7.78 4.95 9.75
N THR A 181 7.16 5.62 8.76
CA THR A 181 6.72 7.02 8.87
C THR A 181 5.27 7.23 8.43
N ASN A 182 4.62 6.18 7.95
CA ASN A 182 3.20 6.16 7.62
C ASN A 182 2.72 4.70 7.68
N ALA A 183 2.07 4.32 8.76
CA ALA A 183 1.64 2.96 9.05
C ALA A 183 0.89 2.29 7.89
N CYS A 184 0.02 3.04 7.20
CA CYS A 184 -0.78 2.54 6.09
C CYS A 184 -0.23 2.91 4.70
N SER A 185 1.08 3.16 4.61
CA SER A 185 1.71 3.43 3.31
C SER A 185 1.56 2.23 2.36
N GLY A 186 1.05 2.47 1.15
CA GLY A 186 1.05 1.50 0.05
C GLY A 186 2.37 1.49 -0.75
N MET A 187 3.34 2.35 -0.41
CA MET A 187 4.65 2.35 -1.06
C MET A 187 5.39 1.04 -0.72
N PRO A 188 6.01 0.37 -1.72
CA PRO A 188 6.78 -0.84 -1.46
C PRO A 188 7.90 -0.63 -0.43
N ARG A 189 8.14 -1.63 0.40
CA ARG A 189 9.21 -1.64 1.40
C ARG A 189 10.48 -2.20 0.76
N PHE A 190 11.09 -1.42 -0.12
CA PHE A 190 12.13 -1.90 -1.04
C PHE A 190 13.31 -2.56 -0.34
N GLY A 191 13.85 -1.93 0.70
CA GLY A 191 14.98 -2.48 1.45
C GLY A 191 14.58 -3.62 2.37
N GLN A 192 13.51 -3.45 3.14
CA GLN A 192 13.08 -4.45 4.12
C GLN A 192 12.71 -5.79 3.47
N HIS A 193 12.06 -5.77 2.31
CA HIS A 193 11.66 -6.98 1.60
C HIS A 193 12.72 -7.47 0.61
N GLY A 194 13.92 -6.85 0.57
CA GLY A 194 14.98 -7.23 -0.35
C GLY A 194 14.59 -7.09 -1.83
N LEU A 195 13.65 -6.18 -2.14
CA LEU A 195 13.23 -5.93 -3.52
C LEU A 195 14.31 -5.19 -4.29
N LEU A 196 15.01 -4.28 -3.61
CA LEU A 196 16.18 -3.56 -4.11
C LEU A 196 17.33 -3.73 -3.11
N ASP A 197 18.55 -3.81 -3.63
CA ASP A 197 19.76 -3.88 -2.81
C ASP A 197 20.24 -2.48 -2.36
N GLU A 198 21.27 -2.46 -1.52
CA GLU A 198 21.84 -1.22 -0.98
C GLU A 198 22.36 -0.29 -2.07
N THR A 199 22.99 -0.82 -3.12
CA THR A 199 23.49 -0.01 -4.23
C THR A 199 22.36 0.63 -5.03
N GLN A 200 21.30 -0.14 -5.29
CA GLN A 200 20.11 0.35 -5.97
C GLN A 200 19.39 1.44 -5.15
N LEU A 201 19.29 1.26 -3.84
CA LEU A 201 18.73 2.28 -2.95
C LEU A 201 19.59 3.56 -2.95
N LYS A 202 20.92 3.47 -2.89
CA LYS A 202 21.84 4.61 -2.99
C LYS A 202 21.66 5.37 -4.33
N ASN A 203 21.43 4.65 -5.41
CA ASN A 203 21.19 5.25 -6.73
C ASN A 203 19.87 6.03 -6.75
N LEU A 204 18.82 5.50 -6.15
CA LEU A 204 17.55 6.24 -5.99
C LEU A 204 17.70 7.44 -5.06
N MET A 205 18.51 7.35 -4.01
CA MET A 205 18.84 8.48 -3.16
C MET A 205 19.53 9.60 -3.94
N ALA A 206 20.48 9.24 -4.82
CA ALA A 206 21.14 10.19 -5.70
C ALA A 206 20.14 10.84 -6.69
N LEU A 207 19.25 10.05 -7.28
CA LEU A 207 18.20 10.59 -8.15
C LEU A 207 17.38 11.68 -7.44
N LEU A 208 17.00 11.44 -6.19
CA LEU A 208 16.13 12.34 -5.44
C LEU A 208 16.85 13.53 -4.81
N LEU A 209 18.11 13.38 -4.42
CA LEU A 209 18.82 14.35 -3.57
C LEU A 209 20.03 15.03 -4.21
N ASP A 210 20.62 14.46 -5.29
CA ASP A 210 21.74 15.13 -5.97
C ASP A 210 21.24 16.37 -6.69
N PRO A 211 21.82 17.56 -6.43
CA PRO A 211 21.47 18.79 -7.15
C PRO A 211 21.67 18.70 -8.68
N LYS A 212 22.52 17.80 -9.15
CA LYS A 212 22.76 17.57 -10.58
C LYS A 212 21.74 16.63 -11.23
N SER A 213 20.93 15.97 -10.44
CA SER A 213 19.87 15.10 -10.93
C SER A 213 18.82 15.90 -11.70
N PRO A 214 18.24 15.37 -12.79
CA PRO A 214 17.17 16.03 -13.54
C PRO A 214 15.92 16.30 -12.70
N VAL A 215 15.74 15.55 -11.62
CA VAL A 215 14.64 15.75 -10.65
C VAL A 215 14.76 17.11 -9.96
N ASN A 216 15.97 17.62 -9.74
CA ASN A 216 16.23 18.85 -8.98
C ASN A 216 16.54 20.07 -9.85
N GLN A 217 16.38 19.96 -11.17
CA GLN A 217 16.59 21.06 -12.11
C GLN A 217 15.38 22.00 -12.25
#